data_bcf3ebf15891eda7886a98f0c6a3fbe8
#
_entry.id   bcf3ebf15891eda7886a98f0c6a3fbe8
#
_cell.length_a   1.000
_cell.length_b   1.000
_cell.length_c   1.000
_cell.angle_alpha   90.00
_cell.angle_beta   90.00
_cell.angle_gamma   90.00
#
_symmetry.space_group_name_H-M   'P 1'
#
loop_
_entity.id
_entity.type
_entity.pdbx_description
1 polymer ?
#
loop_
_entity_poly.entity_id
_entity_poly.type
_entity_poly.pdbx_seq_one_letter_code
_entity_poly.pdbx_strand_id
1 'polypeptide(L)'
;MLRRIFYLNFKHNHPAPDMNIAPRYRSAAVAAGIHLIFSLLVAALAGALVLGLWYPYPYREISGGRELFFLIVGVDVVCGPLLTMVLFNPSKPRGELWRDLGLVALLQLVALGYGLATVSQARPLFLAHERDRFKVVMAADIDSNALAALPTALKPGFVSGPLTVALRDPASSEERNRVMLESVQGGRDYAERPEFYLPYEGTNALKSLRLAKPLPSFLEKYPSQVDVASKLAGQKRANITDWVYLPVIARQDWVAVLDKQGQIQGFLKGDGF
;
A
#
# COMPACT_ATOMS: atom_id res chain seq x y z
N MET A 1 -46.45 80.84 12.31
CA MET A 1 -46.59 80.37 10.94
C MET A 1 -45.83 79.05 10.82
N LEU A 2 -46.53 77.97 10.82
CA LEU A 2 -46.30 76.58 10.45
C LEU A 2 -44.85 76.09 10.20
N ARG A 3 -44.40 75.15 11.04
CA ARG A 3 -43.58 73.95 10.66
C ARG A 3 -43.99 72.77 11.58
N ARG A 4 -44.91 71.95 11.14
CA ARG A 4 -45.16 70.60 11.63
C ARG A 4 -44.29 69.71 10.75
N ILE A 5 -43.23 69.17 11.35
CA ILE A 5 -42.40 68.15 10.71
C ILE A 5 -42.94 66.78 11.17
N PHE A 6 -43.37 66.01 10.16
CA PHE A 6 -43.76 64.62 10.28
C PHE A 6 -42.58 63.74 10.76
N TYR A 7 -42.60 63.26 12.01
CA TYR A 7 -41.77 62.16 12.45
C TYR A 7 -42.48 60.86 12.10
N LEU A 8 -42.13 60.24 10.96
CA LEU A 8 -42.45 58.84 10.65
C LEU A 8 -41.58 57.96 11.52
N ASN A 9 -42.15 57.39 12.54
CA ASN A 9 -41.55 56.39 13.44
C ASN A 9 -41.52 55.04 12.70
N PHE A 10 -40.47 54.75 11.93
CA PHE A 10 -40.18 53.43 11.39
C PHE A 10 -39.58 52.59 12.49
N LYS A 11 -40.42 52.01 13.37
CA LYS A 11 -40.06 50.88 14.20
C LYS A 11 -40.01 49.65 13.30
N HIS A 12 -38.86 49.43 12.64
CA HIS A 12 -38.52 48.10 12.11
C HIS A 12 -38.19 47.18 13.26
N ASN A 13 -39.24 46.58 13.82
CA ASN A 13 -39.09 45.38 14.63
C ASN A 13 -38.82 44.20 13.66
N HIS A 14 -37.59 44.06 13.19
CA HIS A 14 -37.12 42.78 12.72
C HIS A 14 -36.76 41.97 13.98
N PRO A 15 -37.49 40.89 14.30
CA PRO A 15 -36.98 39.97 15.27
C PRO A 15 -35.66 39.45 14.74
N ALA A 16 -34.56 39.65 15.49
CA ALA A 16 -33.32 39.01 15.18
C ALA A 16 -33.65 37.50 15.05
N PRO A 17 -33.15 36.82 14.00
CA PRO A 17 -33.36 35.40 13.86
C PRO A 17 -32.78 34.77 15.14
N ASP A 18 -33.62 34.17 15.97
CA ASP A 18 -33.23 33.29 17.07
C ASP A 18 -32.41 32.17 16.42
N MET A 19 -31.12 32.40 16.23
CA MET A 19 -30.16 31.37 15.85
C MET A 19 -29.99 30.47 17.07
N ASN A 20 -30.94 29.56 17.27
CA ASN A 20 -30.80 28.45 18.19
C ASN A 20 -29.72 27.51 17.64
N ILE A 21 -28.46 27.93 17.78
CA ILE A 21 -27.26 27.34 17.15
C ILE A 21 -27.04 25.92 17.71
N ALA A 22 -27.40 25.70 18.98
CA ALA A 22 -27.18 24.44 19.69
C ALA A 22 -27.85 23.18 19.05
N PRO A 23 -29.13 23.18 18.62
CA PRO A 23 -29.72 21.98 18.00
C PRO A 23 -29.15 21.66 16.60
N ARG A 24 -28.73 22.66 15.84
CA ARG A 24 -28.10 22.46 14.52
C ARG A 24 -26.78 21.71 14.66
N TYR A 25 -25.89 22.15 15.54
CA TYR A 25 -24.59 21.51 15.74
C TYR A 25 -24.72 20.09 16.29
N ARG A 26 -25.69 19.85 17.17
CA ARG A 26 -25.97 18.49 17.68
C ARG A 26 -26.39 17.54 16.54
N SER A 27 -27.29 17.97 15.68
CA SER A 27 -27.72 17.17 14.53
C SER A 27 -26.61 16.97 13.50
N ALA A 28 -25.81 18.00 13.24
CA ALA A 28 -24.65 17.89 12.37
C ALA A 28 -23.57 16.96 12.92
N ALA A 29 -23.32 16.99 14.24
CA ALA A 29 -22.38 16.09 14.91
C ALA A 29 -22.85 14.62 14.84
N VAL A 30 -24.15 14.35 14.99
CA VAL A 30 -24.72 13.00 14.82
C VAL A 30 -24.53 12.53 13.37
N ALA A 31 -24.86 13.37 12.37
CA ALA A 31 -24.67 13.04 10.96
C ALA A 31 -23.18 12.77 10.62
N ALA A 32 -22.27 13.62 11.12
CA ALA A 32 -20.83 13.44 10.97
C ALA A 32 -20.34 12.17 11.67
N GLY A 33 -20.88 11.84 12.85
CA GLY A 33 -20.56 10.59 13.56
C GLY A 33 -21.00 9.34 12.80
N ILE A 34 -22.20 9.35 12.22
CA ILE A 34 -22.67 8.26 11.34
C ILE A 34 -21.74 8.13 10.13
N HIS A 35 -21.41 9.26 9.50
CA HIS A 35 -20.49 9.28 8.35
C HIS A 35 -19.12 8.71 8.75
N LEU A 36 -18.56 9.10 9.89
CA LEU A 36 -17.29 8.57 10.41
C LEU A 36 -17.33 7.05 10.57
N ILE A 37 -18.41 6.48 11.09
CA ILE A 37 -18.56 5.03 11.23
C ILE A 37 -18.50 4.35 9.84
N PHE A 38 -19.24 4.87 8.86
CA PHE A 38 -19.19 4.34 7.48
C PHE A 38 -17.80 4.47 6.88
N SER A 39 -17.13 5.62 7.02
CA SER A 39 -15.76 5.83 6.55
C SER A 39 -14.77 4.84 7.18
N LEU A 40 -14.90 4.58 8.49
CA LEU A 40 -14.07 3.60 9.18
C LEU A 40 -14.32 2.16 8.69
N LEU A 41 -15.56 1.79 8.40
CA LEU A 41 -15.89 0.48 7.82
C LEU A 41 -15.26 0.32 6.43
N VAL A 42 -15.40 1.33 5.56
CA VAL A 42 -14.78 1.34 4.22
C VAL A 42 -13.26 1.30 4.33
N ALA A 43 -12.68 2.08 5.24
CA ALA A 43 -11.24 2.07 5.54
C ALA A 43 -10.74 0.70 6.01
N ALA A 44 -11.51 0.02 6.86
CA ALA A 44 -11.17 -1.33 7.33
C ALA A 44 -11.19 -2.36 6.18
N LEU A 45 -12.17 -2.29 5.28
CA LEU A 45 -12.25 -3.14 4.09
C LEU A 45 -11.07 -2.86 3.13
N ALA A 46 -10.78 -1.59 2.87
CA ALA A 46 -9.62 -1.20 2.07
C ALA A 46 -8.30 -1.66 2.72
N GLY A 47 -8.20 -1.57 4.06
CA GLY A 47 -7.06 -2.06 4.82
C GLY A 47 -6.87 -3.57 4.73
N ALA A 48 -7.96 -4.32 4.81
CA ALA A 48 -7.92 -5.77 4.64
C ALA A 48 -7.42 -6.17 3.23
N LEU A 49 -7.88 -5.47 2.19
CA LEU A 49 -7.40 -5.67 0.82
C LEU A 49 -5.93 -5.31 0.68
N VAL A 50 -5.57 -4.08 1.08
CA VAL A 50 -4.22 -3.55 0.84
C VAL A 50 -3.20 -4.24 1.73
N LEU A 51 -3.39 -4.21 3.05
CA LEU A 51 -2.38 -4.72 4.00
C LEU A 51 -2.46 -6.24 4.21
N GLY A 52 -3.60 -6.85 3.92
CA GLY A 52 -3.78 -8.30 4.03
C GLY A 52 -3.42 -9.07 2.76
N LEU A 53 -3.78 -8.55 1.60
CA LEU A 53 -3.62 -9.26 0.32
C LEU A 53 -2.53 -8.67 -0.58
N TRP A 54 -2.53 -7.35 -0.82
CA TRP A 54 -1.58 -6.73 -1.74
C TRP A 54 -0.18 -6.54 -1.15
N TYR A 55 -0.13 -6.20 0.14
CA TYR A 55 1.11 -5.97 0.89
C TYR A 55 1.15 -6.85 2.14
N PRO A 56 1.11 -8.20 2.01
CA PRO A 56 1.24 -9.06 3.18
C PRO A 56 2.56 -8.80 3.91
N TYR A 57 2.61 -9.11 5.21
CA TYR A 57 3.88 -9.02 5.93
C TYR A 57 4.93 -9.96 5.31
N PRO A 58 6.18 -9.51 5.10
CA PRO A 58 6.75 -8.21 5.49
C PRO A 58 6.68 -7.11 4.40
N TYR A 59 6.10 -7.36 3.23
CA TYR A 59 6.11 -6.43 2.10
C TYR A 59 5.52 -5.05 2.40
N ARG A 60 4.52 -4.95 3.30
CA ARG A 60 3.98 -3.67 3.74
C ARG A 60 5.02 -2.75 4.40
N GLU A 61 6.10 -3.32 4.99
CA GLU A 61 7.22 -2.57 5.56
C GLU A 61 8.34 -2.39 4.55
N ILE A 62 8.75 -3.45 3.87
CA ILE A 62 9.83 -3.45 2.89
C ILE A 62 9.55 -2.45 1.75
N SER A 63 8.29 -2.37 1.28
CA SER A 63 7.89 -1.57 0.10
C SER A 63 7.22 -0.25 0.46
N GLY A 64 7.01 0.07 1.74
CA GLY A 64 6.37 1.32 2.18
C GLY A 64 4.86 1.38 1.92
N GLY A 65 4.20 0.25 1.69
CA GLY A 65 2.75 0.18 1.43
C GLY A 65 1.91 0.62 2.62
N ARG A 66 2.42 0.48 3.84
CA ARG A 66 1.74 0.91 5.06
C ARG A 66 1.59 2.43 5.12
N GLU A 67 2.66 3.17 4.86
CA GLU A 67 2.66 4.63 4.88
C GLU A 67 1.73 5.20 3.82
N LEU A 68 1.78 4.65 2.60
CA LEU A 68 0.92 5.05 1.50
C LEU A 68 -0.57 4.80 1.82
N PHE A 69 -0.89 3.65 2.39
CA PHE A 69 -2.25 3.32 2.80
C PHE A 69 -2.80 4.30 3.85
N PHE A 70 -2.04 4.57 4.93
CA PHE A 70 -2.49 5.48 5.98
C PHE A 70 -2.66 6.92 5.50
N LEU A 71 -1.84 7.37 4.55
CA LEU A 71 -1.99 8.68 3.93
C LEU A 71 -3.36 8.80 3.23
N ILE A 72 -3.71 7.81 2.39
CA ILE A 72 -4.96 7.83 1.60
C ILE A 72 -6.17 7.74 2.50
N VAL A 73 -6.20 6.75 3.39
CA VAL A 73 -7.33 6.50 4.29
C VAL A 73 -7.50 7.63 5.31
N GLY A 74 -6.38 8.21 5.80
CA GLY A 74 -6.42 9.31 6.74
C GLY A 74 -7.17 10.52 6.20
N VAL A 75 -6.97 10.86 4.94
CA VAL A 75 -7.70 11.95 4.28
C VAL A 75 -9.20 11.65 4.22
N ASP A 76 -9.60 10.46 3.79
CA ASP A 76 -11.02 10.10 3.65
C ASP A 76 -11.75 10.05 5.01
N VAL A 77 -11.13 9.44 6.01
CA VAL A 77 -11.73 9.30 7.35
C VAL A 77 -11.88 10.64 8.06
N VAL A 78 -11.00 11.61 7.79
CA VAL A 78 -11.06 12.93 8.43
C VAL A 78 -11.92 13.92 7.63
N CYS A 79 -11.66 14.05 6.33
CA CYS A 79 -12.31 15.09 5.52
C CYS A 79 -13.81 14.86 5.35
N GLY A 80 -14.26 13.63 5.21
CA GLY A 80 -15.67 13.32 4.99
C GLY A 80 -16.59 13.71 6.15
N PRO A 81 -16.34 13.25 7.36
CA PRO A 81 -17.11 13.68 8.53
C PRO A 81 -17.04 15.19 8.76
N LEU A 82 -15.89 15.82 8.54
CA LEU A 82 -15.75 17.27 8.67
C LEU A 82 -16.62 18.02 7.65
N LEU A 83 -16.58 17.62 6.36
CA LEU A 83 -17.45 18.21 5.33
C LEU A 83 -18.92 17.98 5.66
N THR A 84 -19.29 16.81 6.13
CA THR A 84 -20.66 16.50 6.59
C THR A 84 -21.07 17.42 7.74
N MET A 85 -20.21 17.62 8.72
CA MET A 85 -20.48 18.50 9.86
C MET A 85 -20.74 19.94 9.43
N VAL A 86 -20.01 20.44 8.42
CA VAL A 86 -20.14 21.80 7.89
C VAL A 86 -21.40 21.95 7.04
N LEU A 87 -21.66 20.99 6.15
CA LEU A 87 -22.72 21.06 5.15
C LEU A 87 -24.11 20.66 5.68
N PHE A 88 -24.14 19.81 6.71
CA PHE A 88 -25.38 19.31 7.27
C PHE A 88 -26.15 20.42 8.00
N ASN A 89 -27.36 20.67 7.54
CA ASN A 89 -28.30 21.60 8.18
C ASN A 89 -29.71 21.00 8.13
N PRO A 90 -30.32 20.66 9.27
CA PRO A 90 -31.65 20.06 9.32
C PRO A 90 -32.77 20.98 8.83
N SER A 91 -32.50 22.30 8.73
CA SER A 91 -33.45 23.27 8.21
C SER A 91 -33.51 23.33 6.69
N LYS A 92 -32.57 22.68 5.97
CA LYS A 92 -32.57 22.60 4.52
C LYS A 92 -33.67 21.66 4.01
N PRO A 93 -34.22 21.94 2.81
CA PRO A 93 -35.09 20.98 2.13
C PRO A 93 -34.38 19.64 1.95
N ARG A 94 -35.11 18.53 2.12
CA ARG A 94 -34.53 17.18 2.00
C ARG A 94 -33.75 16.96 0.68
N GLY A 95 -34.25 17.49 -0.44
CA GLY A 95 -33.57 17.36 -1.75
C GLY A 95 -32.21 18.06 -1.80
N GLU A 96 -32.07 19.21 -1.15
CA GLU A 96 -30.79 19.94 -1.06
C GLU A 96 -29.81 19.19 -0.15
N LEU A 97 -30.29 18.71 1.00
CA LEU A 97 -29.48 17.94 1.93
C LEU A 97 -28.93 16.65 1.30
N TRP A 98 -29.77 15.91 0.57
CA TRP A 98 -29.32 14.72 -0.14
C TRP A 98 -28.31 15.01 -1.26
N ARG A 99 -28.45 16.15 -1.98
CA ARG A 99 -27.45 16.57 -2.96
C ARG A 99 -26.12 16.89 -2.31
N ASP A 100 -26.13 17.63 -1.20
CA ASP A 100 -24.91 18.03 -0.50
C ASP A 100 -24.18 16.80 0.06
N LEU A 101 -24.86 15.91 0.76
CA LEU A 101 -24.28 14.68 1.28
C LEU A 101 -23.87 13.70 0.18
N GLY A 102 -24.65 13.60 -0.89
CA GLY A 102 -24.34 12.80 -2.08
C GLY A 102 -23.08 13.28 -2.79
N LEU A 103 -22.88 14.60 -2.89
CA LEU A 103 -21.66 15.18 -3.45
C LEU A 103 -20.44 14.86 -2.59
N VAL A 104 -20.55 14.95 -1.25
CA VAL A 104 -19.48 14.58 -0.33
C VAL A 104 -19.14 13.10 -0.48
N ALA A 105 -20.15 12.22 -0.49
CA ALA A 105 -19.94 10.78 -0.66
C ALA A 105 -19.31 10.46 -2.03
N LEU A 106 -19.76 11.09 -3.11
CA LEU A 106 -19.18 10.92 -4.45
C LEU A 106 -17.71 11.33 -4.48
N LEU A 107 -17.39 12.49 -3.93
CA LEU A 107 -16.01 13.00 -3.89
C LEU A 107 -15.08 12.04 -3.14
N GLN A 108 -15.54 11.48 -2.01
CA GLN A 108 -14.78 10.51 -1.24
C GLN A 108 -14.60 9.18 -1.99
N LEU A 109 -15.66 8.67 -2.64
CA LEU A 109 -15.54 7.43 -3.43
C LEU A 109 -14.57 7.61 -4.60
N VAL A 110 -14.56 8.77 -5.26
CA VAL A 110 -13.60 9.10 -6.32
C VAL A 110 -12.18 9.17 -5.75
N ALA A 111 -11.98 9.86 -4.62
CA ALA A 111 -10.68 9.98 -3.97
C ALA A 111 -10.15 8.61 -3.50
N LEU A 112 -10.99 7.81 -2.85
CA LEU A 112 -10.65 6.45 -2.44
C LEU A 112 -10.31 5.56 -3.64
N GLY A 113 -11.13 5.61 -4.70
CA GLY A 113 -10.88 4.85 -5.94
C GLY A 113 -9.55 5.21 -6.58
N TYR A 114 -9.24 6.51 -6.67
CA TYR A 114 -7.95 7.00 -7.15
C TYR A 114 -6.80 6.53 -6.24
N GLY A 115 -6.98 6.64 -4.92
CA GLY A 115 -6.00 6.18 -3.95
C GLY A 115 -5.72 4.68 -4.06
N LEU A 116 -6.77 3.84 -4.14
CA LEU A 116 -6.62 2.40 -4.32
C LEU A 116 -5.98 2.05 -5.67
N ALA A 117 -6.30 2.77 -6.76
CA ALA A 117 -5.64 2.59 -8.05
C ALA A 117 -4.14 2.88 -7.96
N THR A 118 -3.75 3.97 -7.29
CA THR A 118 -2.34 4.34 -7.04
C THR A 118 -1.62 3.26 -6.22
N VAL A 119 -2.24 2.79 -5.13
CA VAL A 119 -1.67 1.71 -4.30
C VAL A 119 -1.53 0.41 -5.09
N SER A 120 -2.49 0.11 -5.98
CA SER A 120 -2.43 -1.10 -6.80
C SER A 120 -1.28 -1.09 -7.81
N GLN A 121 -0.93 0.07 -8.34
CA GLN A 121 0.25 0.23 -9.22
C GLN A 121 1.57 0.17 -8.45
N ALA A 122 1.57 0.64 -7.21
CA ALA A 122 2.73 0.57 -6.34
C ALA A 122 2.84 -0.78 -5.58
N ARG A 123 1.92 -1.75 -5.81
CA ARG A 123 1.96 -3.01 -5.08
C ARG A 123 3.11 -3.90 -5.55
N PRO A 124 3.75 -4.64 -4.64
CA PRO A 124 4.73 -5.65 -5.01
C PRO A 124 4.03 -6.82 -5.72
N LEU A 125 4.46 -7.15 -6.93
CA LEU A 125 3.96 -8.30 -7.68
C LEU A 125 4.88 -9.49 -7.59
N PHE A 126 6.21 -9.25 -7.56
CA PHE A 126 7.19 -10.31 -7.53
C PHE A 126 8.30 -10.05 -6.53
N LEU A 127 8.86 -11.13 -6.04
CA LEU A 127 10.16 -11.20 -5.41
C LEU A 127 11.08 -11.98 -6.35
N ALA A 128 11.87 -11.28 -7.15
CA ALA A 128 12.72 -11.89 -8.16
C ALA A 128 14.10 -12.24 -7.57
N HIS A 129 14.53 -13.51 -7.70
CA HIS A 129 15.87 -13.93 -7.33
C HIS A 129 16.85 -13.58 -8.47
N GLU A 130 17.74 -12.63 -8.21
CA GLU A 130 18.75 -12.14 -9.13
C GLU A 130 20.16 -12.41 -8.58
N ARG A 131 20.76 -13.51 -8.98
CA ARG A 131 22.13 -13.94 -8.62
C ARG A 131 22.41 -14.02 -7.10
N ASP A 132 22.83 -12.91 -6.49
CA ASP A 132 23.28 -12.79 -5.10
C ASP A 132 22.26 -12.07 -4.21
N ARG A 133 21.05 -11.80 -4.71
CA ARG A 133 20.02 -11.02 -4.03
C ARG A 133 18.62 -11.35 -4.50
N PHE A 134 17.65 -10.89 -3.74
CA PHE A 134 16.28 -10.75 -4.22
C PHE A 134 15.98 -9.28 -4.52
N LYS A 135 15.13 -9.02 -5.51
CA LYS A 135 14.57 -7.70 -5.80
C LYS A 135 13.06 -7.75 -5.69
N VAL A 136 12.47 -6.82 -4.93
CA VAL A 136 11.02 -6.62 -4.93
C VAL A 136 10.66 -5.83 -6.17
N VAL A 137 9.77 -6.38 -7.00
CA VAL A 137 9.33 -5.78 -8.26
C VAL A 137 7.88 -5.33 -8.11
N MET A 138 7.64 -4.04 -8.34
CA MET A 138 6.33 -3.42 -8.23
C MET A 138 5.53 -3.54 -9.53
N ALA A 139 4.22 -3.39 -9.45
CA ALA A 139 3.37 -3.41 -10.65
C ALA A 139 3.77 -2.34 -11.68
N ALA A 140 4.18 -1.16 -11.20
CA ALA A 140 4.63 -0.05 -12.06
C ALA A 140 5.96 -0.32 -12.79
N ASP A 141 6.80 -1.22 -12.29
CA ASP A 141 8.10 -1.53 -12.87
C ASP A 141 7.99 -2.45 -14.10
N ILE A 142 6.82 -3.07 -14.30
CA ILE A 142 6.60 -4.10 -15.32
C ILE A 142 5.75 -3.55 -16.47
N ASP A 143 6.10 -3.97 -17.68
CA ASP A 143 5.24 -3.73 -18.85
C ASP A 143 3.96 -4.54 -18.76
N SER A 144 2.80 -3.89 -18.94
CA SER A 144 1.48 -4.55 -18.82
C SER A 144 1.28 -5.66 -19.86
N ASN A 145 1.83 -5.52 -21.07
CA ASN A 145 1.74 -6.54 -22.11
C ASN A 145 2.65 -7.72 -21.77
N ALA A 146 3.87 -7.46 -21.27
CA ALA A 146 4.77 -8.51 -20.80
C ALA A 146 4.17 -9.28 -19.61
N LEU A 147 3.52 -8.58 -18.67
CA LEU A 147 2.79 -9.21 -17.56
C LEU A 147 1.61 -10.07 -18.07
N ALA A 148 0.87 -9.57 -19.06
CA ALA A 148 -0.24 -10.32 -19.67
C ALA A 148 0.21 -11.56 -20.44
N ALA A 149 1.44 -11.56 -20.98
CA ALA A 149 2.02 -12.68 -21.73
C ALA A 149 2.58 -13.81 -20.83
N LEU A 150 2.72 -13.59 -19.52
CA LEU A 150 3.20 -14.62 -18.59
C LEU A 150 2.31 -15.88 -18.61
N PRO A 151 2.90 -17.07 -18.41
CA PRO A 151 2.15 -18.29 -18.13
C PRO A 151 1.26 -18.12 -16.90
N THR A 152 0.10 -18.78 -16.88
CA THR A 152 -0.87 -18.66 -15.78
C THR A 152 -0.26 -18.91 -14.40
N ALA A 153 0.67 -19.86 -14.29
CA ALA A 153 1.35 -20.19 -13.04
C ALA A 153 2.24 -19.04 -12.49
N LEU A 154 2.67 -18.10 -13.34
CA LEU A 154 3.48 -16.95 -12.98
C LEU A 154 2.70 -15.63 -12.99
N LYS A 155 1.37 -15.66 -13.27
CA LYS A 155 0.54 -14.47 -13.22
C LYS A 155 0.07 -14.18 -11.80
N PRO A 156 0.47 -13.03 -11.21
CA PRO A 156 -0.08 -12.64 -9.91
C PRO A 156 -1.58 -12.32 -10.07
N GLY A 157 -2.40 -12.89 -9.21
CA GLY A 157 -3.83 -12.59 -9.14
C GLY A 157 -4.10 -11.19 -8.58
N PHE A 158 -5.31 -10.67 -8.80
CA PHE A 158 -5.72 -9.40 -8.20
C PHE A 158 -5.69 -9.44 -6.66
N VAL A 159 -6.06 -10.56 -6.08
CA VAL A 159 -6.10 -10.80 -4.62
C VAL A 159 -4.94 -11.65 -4.11
N SER A 160 -3.88 -11.86 -4.90
CA SER A 160 -2.68 -12.57 -4.45
C SER A 160 -1.63 -11.60 -3.91
N GLY A 161 -0.80 -12.08 -2.98
CA GLY A 161 0.45 -11.42 -2.61
C GLY A 161 1.53 -11.61 -3.69
N PRO A 162 2.74 -11.09 -3.44
CA PRO A 162 3.86 -11.22 -4.36
C PRO A 162 4.24 -12.69 -4.60
N LEU A 163 4.51 -13.02 -5.87
CA LEU A 163 5.04 -14.34 -6.26
C LEU A 163 6.56 -14.31 -6.23
N THR A 164 7.19 -15.36 -5.69
CA THR A 164 8.65 -15.52 -5.81
C THR A 164 9.00 -16.15 -7.15
N VAL A 165 9.90 -15.52 -7.90
CA VAL A 165 10.34 -16.00 -9.21
C VAL A 165 11.88 -16.08 -9.26
N ALA A 166 12.38 -17.03 -10.03
CA ALA A 166 13.78 -17.07 -10.43
C ALA A 166 13.96 -16.40 -11.80
N LEU A 167 15.17 -16.00 -12.13
CA LEU A 167 15.50 -15.48 -13.44
C LEU A 167 16.32 -16.52 -14.24
N ARG A 168 15.97 -16.69 -15.53
CA ARG A 168 16.83 -17.42 -16.46
C ARG A 168 18.05 -16.59 -16.81
N ASP A 169 19.14 -17.25 -17.11
CA ASP A 169 20.28 -16.57 -17.72
C ASP A 169 19.94 -16.07 -19.13
N PRO A 170 20.58 -14.98 -19.62
CA PRO A 170 20.48 -14.58 -21.00
C PRO A 170 20.86 -15.71 -21.96
N ALA A 171 20.08 -15.89 -23.03
CA ALA A 171 20.30 -16.95 -24.00
C ALA A 171 21.56 -16.72 -24.87
N SER A 172 21.99 -15.45 -25.01
CA SER A 172 23.16 -15.08 -25.75
C SER A 172 23.88 -13.86 -25.18
N SER A 173 25.10 -13.61 -25.64
CA SER A 173 25.85 -12.40 -25.29
C SER A 173 25.16 -11.13 -25.79
N GLU A 174 24.48 -11.19 -26.93
CA GLU A 174 23.73 -10.08 -27.52
C GLU A 174 22.52 -9.73 -26.63
N GLU A 175 21.79 -10.73 -26.16
CA GLU A 175 20.68 -10.51 -25.23
C GLU A 175 21.17 -9.87 -23.91
N ARG A 176 22.26 -10.38 -23.37
CA ARG A 176 22.90 -9.82 -22.17
C ARG A 176 23.31 -8.36 -22.37
N ASN A 177 24.01 -8.07 -23.47
CA ASN A 177 24.50 -6.73 -23.76
C ASN A 177 23.33 -5.75 -23.99
N ARG A 178 22.28 -6.19 -24.69
CA ARG A 178 21.09 -5.39 -24.92
C ARG A 178 20.42 -5.01 -23.59
N VAL A 179 20.13 -5.99 -22.73
CA VAL A 179 19.49 -5.73 -21.42
C VAL A 179 20.36 -4.82 -20.56
N MET A 180 21.67 -5.06 -20.52
CA MET A 180 22.59 -4.21 -19.75
C MET A 180 22.59 -2.77 -20.28
N LEU A 181 22.66 -2.58 -21.60
CA LEU A 181 22.66 -1.25 -22.22
C LEU A 181 21.35 -0.51 -21.94
N GLU A 182 20.22 -1.20 -22.11
CA GLU A 182 18.90 -0.63 -21.83
C GLU A 182 18.75 -0.23 -20.34
N SER A 183 19.23 -1.06 -19.40
CA SER A 183 19.18 -0.73 -17.96
C SER A 183 20.04 0.50 -17.65
N VAL A 184 21.23 0.62 -18.19
CA VAL A 184 22.11 1.79 -18.00
C VAL A 184 21.52 3.07 -18.60
N GLN A 185 20.72 2.95 -19.67
CA GLN A 185 20.01 4.08 -20.28
C GLN A 185 18.71 4.47 -19.57
N GLY A 186 18.44 3.92 -18.39
CA GLY A 186 17.23 4.20 -17.61
C GLY A 186 16.03 3.34 -17.99
N GLY A 187 16.24 2.27 -18.77
CA GLY A 187 15.23 1.25 -19.03
C GLY A 187 15.10 0.25 -17.87
N ARG A 188 14.25 -0.77 -18.06
CA ARG A 188 13.98 -1.78 -17.05
C ARG A 188 15.19 -2.66 -16.77
N ASP A 189 15.42 -2.92 -15.49
CA ASP A 189 16.41 -3.88 -15.03
C ASP A 189 16.02 -5.33 -15.37
N TYR A 190 16.99 -6.24 -15.25
CA TYR A 190 16.81 -7.66 -15.53
C TYR A 190 15.66 -8.27 -14.72
N ALA A 191 15.57 -7.95 -13.43
CA ALA A 191 14.51 -8.41 -12.56
C ALA A 191 13.11 -7.85 -12.89
N GLU A 192 13.01 -6.76 -13.67
CA GLU A 192 11.75 -6.11 -14.05
C GLU A 192 11.20 -6.61 -15.39
N ARG A 193 11.81 -7.68 -15.94
CA ARG A 193 11.50 -8.24 -17.25
C ARG A 193 10.89 -9.62 -17.13
N PRO A 194 9.55 -9.73 -17.24
CA PRO A 194 8.84 -11.00 -17.10
C PRO A 194 9.28 -12.12 -18.04
N GLU A 195 9.83 -11.78 -19.21
CA GLU A 195 10.34 -12.75 -20.18
C GLU A 195 11.52 -13.60 -19.66
N PHE A 196 12.11 -13.20 -18.54
CA PHE A 196 13.16 -13.96 -17.85
C PHE A 196 12.65 -14.78 -16.67
N TYR A 197 11.37 -14.70 -16.33
CA TYR A 197 10.84 -15.34 -15.14
C TYR A 197 10.68 -16.85 -15.29
N LEU A 198 11.11 -17.54 -14.26
CA LEU A 198 10.96 -18.98 -14.07
C LEU A 198 10.31 -19.25 -12.69
N PRO A 199 9.62 -20.37 -12.50
CA PRO A 199 9.18 -20.80 -11.18
C PRO A 199 10.37 -20.88 -10.20
N TYR A 200 10.20 -20.30 -9.01
CA TYR A 200 11.20 -20.39 -7.92
C TYR A 200 11.02 -21.68 -7.13
N GLU A 201 11.40 -22.80 -7.75
CA GLU A 201 11.27 -24.14 -7.16
C GLU A 201 12.40 -25.06 -7.65
N GLY A 202 12.60 -26.19 -6.98
CA GLY A 202 13.58 -27.20 -7.36
C GLY A 202 14.97 -26.62 -7.60
N THR A 203 15.53 -26.89 -8.78
CA THR A 203 16.88 -26.44 -9.16
C THR A 203 17.02 -24.91 -9.21
N ASN A 204 15.93 -24.17 -9.52
CA ASN A 204 15.97 -22.71 -9.54
C ASN A 204 16.08 -22.12 -8.13
N ALA A 205 15.38 -22.69 -7.14
CA ALA A 205 15.53 -22.30 -5.75
C ALA A 205 16.94 -22.64 -5.22
N LEU A 206 17.47 -23.82 -5.55
CA LEU A 206 18.84 -24.20 -5.17
C LEU A 206 19.93 -23.27 -5.70
N LYS A 207 19.71 -22.61 -6.83
CA LYS A 207 20.65 -21.60 -7.35
C LYS A 207 20.88 -20.44 -6.39
N SER A 208 19.90 -20.09 -5.56
CA SER A 208 20.01 -18.99 -4.59
C SER A 208 21.06 -19.28 -3.51
N LEU A 209 21.30 -20.55 -3.21
CA LEU A 209 22.26 -20.96 -2.19
C LEU A 209 23.73 -20.71 -2.61
N ARG A 210 24.00 -20.56 -3.89
CA ARG A 210 25.40 -20.44 -4.41
C ARG A 210 26.13 -19.22 -3.87
N LEU A 211 25.41 -18.12 -3.65
CA LEU A 211 25.96 -16.84 -3.17
C LEU A 211 25.35 -16.40 -1.83
N ALA A 212 24.51 -17.25 -1.23
CA ALA A 212 23.94 -16.99 0.07
C ALA A 212 24.99 -17.07 1.18
N LYS A 213 24.84 -16.20 2.18
CA LYS A 213 25.75 -16.11 3.33
C LYS A 213 25.15 -16.84 4.55
N PRO A 214 25.96 -17.38 5.46
CA PRO A 214 25.46 -18.03 6.68
C PRO A 214 24.64 -17.06 7.54
N LEU A 215 23.44 -17.45 8.00
CA LEU A 215 22.59 -16.58 8.83
C LEU A 215 23.26 -16.15 10.14
N PRO A 216 24.07 -16.98 10.84
CA PRO A 216 24.77 -16.55 12.04
C PRO A 216 25.61 -15.30 11.85
N SER A 217 26.30 -15.11 10.71
CA SER A 217 27.10 -13.91 10.43
C SER A 217 26.27 -12.63 10.31
N PHE A 218 25.03 -12.75 9.83
CA PHE A 218 24.08 -11.63 9.84
C PHE A 218 23.63 -11.29 11.26
N LEU A 219 23.34 -12.30 12.08
CA LEU A 219 22.86 -12.10 13.45
C LEU A 219 23.94 -11.51 14.37
N GLU A 220 25.21 -11.77 14.10
CA GLU A 220 26.34 -11.09 14.77
C GLU A 220 26.36 -9.60 14.48
N LYS A 221 26.10 -9.20 13.21
CA LYS A 221 25.99 -7.78 12.79
C LYS A 221 24.70 -7.12 13.31
N TYR A 222 23.61 -7.89 13.45
CA TYR A 222 22.28 -7.42 13.85
C TYR A 222 21.70 -8.21 15.05
N PRO A 223 22.23 -8.06 16.28
CA PRO A 223 21.78 -8.82 17.45
C PRO A 223 20.29 -8.65 17.77
N SER A 224 19.71 -7.49 17.43
CA SER A 224 18.25 -7.22 17.59
C SER A 224 17.35 -8.15 16.77
N GLN A 225 17.89 -8.85 15.77
CA GLN A 225 17.16 -9.78 14.93
C GLN A 225 17.20 -11.22 15.43
N VAL A 226 17.99 -11.54 16.47
CA VAL A 226 18.14 -12.89 17.04
C VAL A 226 16.80 -13.44 17.51
N ASP A 227 16.00 -12.65 18.24
CA ASP A 227 14.70 -13.08 18.74
C ASP A 227 13.71 -13.36 17.60
N VAL A 228 13.75 -12.54 16.54
CA VAL A 228 12.91 -12.74 15.34
C VAL A 228 13.32 -14.03 14.62
N ALA A 229 14.60 -14.22 14.40
CA ALA A 229 15.15 -15.43 13.78
C ALA A 229 14.83 -16.68 14.61
N SER A 230 14.95 -16.59 15.94
CA SER A 230 14.64 -17.70 16.86
C SER A 230 13.16 -18.08 16.83
N LYS A 231 12.25 -17.08 16.75
CA LYS A 231 10.81 -17.34 16.59
C LYS A 231 10.51 -18.00 15.25
N LEU A 232 11.12 -17.54 14.16
CA LEU A 232 10.97 -18.18 12.84
C LEU A 232 11.45 -19.62 12.87
N ALA A 233 12.63 -19.89 13.46
CA ALA A 233 13.19 -21.23 13.58
C ALA A 233 12.32 -22.13 14.46
N GLY A 234 11.81 -21.64 15.57
CA GLY A 234 10.90 -22.36 16.45
C GLY A 234 9.59 -22.76 15.76
N GLN A 235 8.98 -21.86 15.00
CA GLN A 235 7.78 -22.14 14.22
C GLN A 235 8.01 -23.20 13.14
N LYS A 236 9.20 -23.24 12.54
CA LYS A 236 9.57 -24.19 11.48
C LYS A 236 10.26 -25.46 12.00
N ARG A 237 10.47 -25.57 13.32
CA ARG A 237 11.25 -26.66 13.97
C ARG A 237 12.62 -26.85 13.32
N ALA A 238 13.29 -25.76 13.00
CA ALA A 238 14.58 -25.74 12.31
C ALA A 238 15.67 -25.16 13.22
N ASN A 239 16.93 -25.38 12.83
CA ASN A 239 18.09 -24.81 13.51
C ASN A 239 18.54 -23.56 12.73
N ILE A 240 18.74 -22.43 13.41
CA ILE A 240 19.22 -21.18 12.82
C ILE A 240 20.56 -21.36 12.09
N THR A 241 21.44 -22.22 12.61
CA THR A 241 22.76 -22.49 12.01
C THR A 241 22.69 -23.17 10.64
N ASP A 242 21.55 -23.78 10.30
CA ASP A 242 21.32 -24.42 9.01
C ASP A 242 20.83 -23.47 7.93
N TRP A 243 20.51 -22.23 8.32
CA TRP A 243 19.95 -21.23 7.44
C TRP A 243 21.01 -20.28 6.89
N VAL A 244 20.72 -19.81 5.70
CA VAL A 244 21.52 -18.81 5.00
C VAL A 244 20.62 -17.60 4.66
N TYR A 245 21.23 -16.52 4.19
CA TYR A 245 20.46 -15.34 3.78
C TYR A 245 20.99 -14.74 2.48
N LEU A 246 20.10 -14.04 1.81
CA LEU A 246 20.40 -13.12 0.70
C LEU A 246 19.82 -11.73 0.96
N PRO A 247 20.50 -10.66 0.52
CA PRO A 247 19.95 -9.30 0.56
C PRO A 247 18.66 -9.19 -0.23
N VAL A 248 17.76 -8.28 0.21
CA VAL A 248 16.55 -7.93 -0.53
C VAL A 248 16.63 -6.46 -0.94
N ILE A 249 16.68 -6.19 -2.23
CA ILE A 249 16.59 -4.83 -2.77
C ILE A 249 15.13 -4.40 -2.77
N ALA A 250 14.83 -3.39 -1.98
CA ALA A 250 13.55 -2.76 -1.83
C ALA A 250 13.73 -1.34 -1.25
N ARG A 251 12.65 -0.72 -0.75
CA ARG A 251 12.72 0.61 -0.13
C ARG A 251 13.50 0.65 1.18
N GLN A 252 13.57 -0.46 1.90
CA GLN A 252 14.28 -0.61 3.16
C GLN A 252 15.20 -1.83 3.07
N ASP A 253 16.26 -1.83 3.91
CA ASP A 253 17.23 -2.91 3.97
C ASP A 253 16.65 -4.13 4.72
N TRP A 254 16.54 -5.23 4.00
CA TRP A 254 16.07 -6.51 4.51
C TRP A 254 16.89 -7.65 3.92
N VAL A 255 16.82 -8.79 4.57
CA VAL A 255 17.36 -10.05 4.05
C VAL A 255 16.26 -11.12 4.01
N ALA A 256 16.30 -11.94 2.99
CA ALA A 256 15.51 -13.17 2.90
C ALA A 256 16.30 -14.31 3.50
N VAL A 257 15.70 -15.01 4.47
CA VAL A 257 16.28 -16.19 5.13
C VAL A 257 15.86 -17.44 4.37
N LEU A 258 16.83 -18.27 4.02
CA LEU A 258 16.65 -19.46 3.20
C LEU A 258 17.05 -20.72 3.95
N ASP A 259 16.33 -21.81 3.71
CA ASP A 259 16.73 -23.15 4.14
C ASP A 259 17.72 -23.83 3.17
N LYS A 260 18.09 -25.08 3.47
CA LYS A 260 18.99 -25.90 2.66
C LYS A 260 18.45 -26.25 1.26
N GLN A 261 17.15 -26.06 1.03
CA GLN A 261 16.47 -26.24 -0.26
C GLN A 261 16.33 -24.93 -1.04
N GLY A 262 16.83 -23.81 -0.47
CA GLY A 262 16.69 -22.47 -1.06
C GLY A 262 15.29 -21.87 -0.86
N GLN A 263 14.43 -22.49 -0.03
CA GLN A 263 13.09 -21.96 0.22
C GLN A 263 13.12 -20.84 1.25
N ILE A 264 12.36 -19.78 1.00
CA ILE A 264 12.29 -18.62 1.88
C ILE A 264 11.53 -19.00 3.15
N GLN A 265 12.19 -18.90 4.30
CA GLN A 265 11.62 -19.19 5.62
C GLN A 265 11.09 -17.93 6.31
N GLY A 266 11.58 -16.76 5.93
CA GLY A 266 11.17 -15.48 6.47
C GLY A 266 12.10 -14.35 6.04
N PHE A 267 11.93 -13.20 6.69
CA PHE A 267 12.69 -11.99 6.39
C PHE A 267 13.15 -11.33 7.69
N LEU A 268 14.34 -10.74 7.68
CA LEU A 268 14.92 -10.00 8.79
C LEU A 268 15.35 -8.61 8.34
N LYS A 269 15.27 -7.62 9.25
CA LYS A 269 15.68 -6.23 8.98
C LYS A 269 17.19 -6.07 9.08
N GLY A 270 17.79 -5.45 8.09
CA GLY A 270 19.21 -5.09 8.08
C GLY A 270 19.81 -5.20 6.69
N ASP A 271 20.90 -4.51 6.50
CA ASP A 271 21.69 -4.55 5.27
C ASP A 271 22.40 -5.91 5.15
N GLY A 272 22.12 -6.64 4.08
CA GLY A 272 22.66 -7.97 3.80
C GLY A 272 23.90 -7.98 2.90
N PHE A 273 24.36 -6.83 2.42
CA PHE A 273 25.53 -6.70 1.55
C PHE A 273 26.85 -6.72 2.29
#